data_d2a92f14f55de238387a12d7d2f66308
#
_entry.id   d2a92f14f55de238387a12d7d2f66308
#
_cell.length_a   1.000
_cell.length_b   1.000
_cell.length_c   1.000
_cell.angle_alpha   90.00
_cell.angle_beta   90.00
_cell.angle_gamma   90.00
#
_symmetry.space_group_name_H-M   'P 1'
#
loop_
_entity.id
_entity.type
_entity.pdbx_description
1 polymer ?
#
loop_
_entity_poly.entity_id
_entity_poly.type
_entity_poly.pdbx_seq_one_letter_code
_entity_poly.pdbx_strand_id
1 'polypeptide(L)'
;MFSLDFSFSGRKNRKICSHARDIYYICGERRFIVAIFALKYDLKMRKKPIVALIYDFDGTLSPGNMQEFGFIQAIGKKPQEFWQESDEIAAGQDASNILSYMKLMFDEARKAGIKLRREDFKRFGASVELFDGVKEWFGLINEYGKSRGVKVEHYINSSGLAEMIEGTAIAKEFKRIFACSFIYNKDGEAEWPGVAVDYTAKTQFLFKINKGILSVRDNKKVNESQAEDNKRVPFPHMIYFGDGETDVPCKKIVKMFGGNSIAVYNPEIKKKVNVAKKLLRQERVNFITPADYTKESRTYQVVCSIIDKIKINFDLARLARSK
;
A
#
# COMPACT_ATOMS: atom_id res chain seq x y z
N MET A 1 40.97 -24.83 -25.91
CA MET A 1 40.56 -26.18 -26.36
C MET A 1 40.30 -27.00 -25.13
N PHE A 2 39.13 -26.88 -24.52
CA PHE A 2 38.69 -27.72 -23.40
C PHE A 2 37.37 -28.36 -23.82
N SER A 3 37.46 -29.65 -24.11
CA SER A 3 36.33 -30.54 -24.35
C SER A 3 35.75 -30.91 -22.99
N LEU A 4 34.50 -30.51 -22.73
CA LEU A 4 33.71 -31.02 -21.62
C LEU A 4 32.68 -31.98 -22.22
N ASP A 5 33.02 -33.28 -22.16
CA ASP A 5 32.07 -34.37 -22.36
C ASP A 5 31.16 -34.46 -21.15
N PHE A 6 29.90 -34.09 -21.33
CA PHE A 6 28.83 -34.36 -20.35
C PHE A 6 28.03 -35.58 -20.78
N SER A 7 28.37 -36.74 -20.23
CA SER A 7 27.53 -37.92 -20.26
C SER A 7 26.37 -37.75 -19.27
N PHE A 8 25.15 -37.59 -19.76
CA PHE A 8 23.94 -37.56 -18.92
C PHE A 8 23.47 -38.98 -18.61
N SER A 9 23.72 -39.44 -17.37
CA SER A 9 23.02 -40.60 -16.80
C SER A 9 22.08 -40.11 -15.73
N GLY A 10 20.76 -40.36 -15.83
CA GLY A 10 19.86 -40.15 -14.72
C GLY A 10 18.42 -39.80 -15.07
N ARG A 11 17.51 -40.71 -14.73
CA ARG A 11 16.06 -40.67 -15.05
C ARG A 11 15.23 -39.51 -14.47
N LYS A 12 15.82 -38.57 -13.73
CA LYS A 12 15.08 -37.46 -13.06
C LYS A 12 14.87 -36.20 -13.93
N ASN A 13 15.52 -36.06 -15.06
CA ASN A 13 15.43 -34.86 -15.89
C ASN A 13 14.41 -34.92 -17.06
N ARG A 14 13.65 -36.00 -17.19
CA ARG A 14 12.71 -36.20 -18.32
C ARG A 14 11.49 -35.27 -18.30
N LYS A 15 11.07 -34.71 -17.15
CA LYS A 15 9.89 -33.82 -17.09
C LYS A 15 10.14 -32.37 -17.48
N ILE A 16 11.39 -31.92 -17.45
CA ILE A 16 11.76 -30.54 -17.85
C ILE A 16 12.01 -30.43 -19.35
N CYS A 17 12.33 -31.55 -20.00
CA CYS A 17 12.68 -31.60 -21.43
C CYS A 17 11.51 -31.71 -22.40
N SER A 18 10.26 -31.94 -21.97
CA SER A 18 9.15 -32.15 -22.91
C SER A 18 8.74 -30.90 -23.70
N HIS A 19 8.97 -29.71 -23.15
CA HIS A 19 8.69 -28.43 -23.84
C HIS A 19 9.92 -27.84 -24.57
N ALA A 20 11.09 -28.41 -24.37
CA ALA A 20 12.32 -27.96 -25.03
C ALA A 20 12.60 -28.73 -26.31
N ARG A 21 11.82 -29.76 -26.65
CA ARG A 21 12.08 -30.61 -27.85
C ARG A 21 11.95 -29.85 -29.15
N ASP A 22 11.09 -28.84 -29.24
CA ASP A 22 10.87 -28.10 -30.47
C ASP A 22 11.94 -27.05 -30.76
N ILE A 23 12.84 -26.81 -29.80
CA ILE A 23 13.93 -25.80 -29.91
C ILE A 23 15.27 -26.46 -30.28
N TYR A 24 15.34 -27.78 -30.32
CA TYR A 24 16.60 -28.53 -30.48
C TYR A 24 17.16 -28.55 -31.91
N TYR A 25 16.52 -27.91 -32.89
CA TYR A 25 16.91 -28.06 -34.29
C TYR A 25 17.80 -26.94 -34.87
N ILE A 26 18.20 -25.92 -34.09
CA ILE A 26 19.02 -24.83 -34.63
C ILE A 26 20.29 -24.60 -33.80
N CYS A 27 21.43 -25.05 -34.38
CA CYS A 27 22.80 -24.56 -34.18
C CYS A 27 23.52 -24.70 -32.82
N GLY A 28 24.75 -25.22 -32.86
CA GLY A 28 25.78 -25.48 -31.85
C GLY A 28 25.85 -24.62 -30.56
N GLU A 29 26.95 -24.17 -30.08
CA GLU A 29 27.23 -23.61 -28.73
C GLU A 29 26.33 -22.45 -28.23
N ARG A 30 25.54 -21.80 -29.07
CA ARG A 30 24.54 -20.78 -28.70
C ARG A 30 23.24 -21.35 -28.08
N ARG A 31 23.08 -22.67 -28.05
CA ARG A 31 21.83 -23.37 -27.64
C ARG A 31 21.47 -23.17 -26.17
N PHE A 32 22.45 -23.14 -25.29
CA PHE A 32 22.22 -22.99 -23.84
C PHE A 32 21.71 -21.61 -23.50
N ILE A 33 22.26 -20.58 -24.16
CA ILE A 33 21.85 -19.18 -23.91
C ILE A 33 20.41 -18.95 -24.39
N VAL A 34 20.07 -19.48 -25.60
CA VAL A 34 18.71 -19.37 -26.14
C VAL A 34 17.68 -20.12 -25.28
N ALA A 35 18.01 -21.31 -24.78
CA ALA A 35 17.13 -22.06 -23.90
C ALA A 35 16.92 -21.35 -22.56
N ILE A 36 17.96 -20.74 -21.97
CA ILE A 36 17.84 -19.94 -20.74
C ILE A 36 17.02 -18.67 -21.00
N PHE A 37 17.21 -18.00 -22.13
CA PHE A 37 16.40 -16.84 -22.53
C PHE A 37 14.94 -17.22 -22.77
N ALA A 38 14.68 -18.31 -23.48
CA ALA A 38 13.33 -18.84 -23.72
C ALA A 38 12.64 -19.24 -22.39
N LEU A 39 13.35 -19.92 -21.48
CA LEU A 39 12.81 -20.30 -20.18
C LEU A 39 12.55 -19.06 -19.28
N LYS A 40 13.46 -18.09 -19.27
CA LYS A 40 13.25 -16.79 -18.59
C LYS A 40 12.10 -16.02 -19.21
N TYR A 41 11.95 -16.07 -20.53
CA TYR A 41 10.85 -15.44 -21.27
C TYR A 41 9.52 -16.11 -20.92
N ASP A 42 9.44 -17.44 -20.94
CA ASP A 42 8.22 -18.21 -20.59
C ASP A 42 7.84 -18.01 -19.12
N LEU A 43 8.80 -17.99 -18.19
CA LEU A 43 8.56 -17.67 -16.79
C LEU A 43 8.09 -16.22 -16.59
N LYS A 44 8.61 -15.26 -17.37
CA LYS A 44 8.16 -13.85 -17.35
C LYS A 44 6.75 -13.72 -17.92
N MET A 45 6.43 -14.54 -18.95
CA MET A 45 5.10 -14.59 -19.58
C MET A 45 4.02 -15.22 -18.71
N ARG A 46 4.39 -16.10 -17.76
CA ARG A 46 3.47 -16.73 -16.79
C ARG A 46 3.18 -15.89 -15.56
N LYS A 47 3.93 -14.79 -15.33
CA LYS A 47 3.67 -13.91 -14.18
C LYS A 47 2.32 -13.21 -14.33
N LYS A 48 1.49 -13.34 -13.30
CA LYS A 48 0.26 -12.54 -13.17
C LYS A 48 0.63 -11.10 -12.86
N PRO A 49 -0.07 -10.10 -13.41
CA PRO A 49 0.13 -8.72 -13.01
C PRO A 49 -0.22 -8.57 -11.52
N ILE A 50 0.57 -7.76 -10.82
CA ILE A 50 0.28 -7.39 -9.43
C ILE A 50 -0.39 -6.02 -9.48
N VAL A 51 -1.54 -5.89 -8.82
CA VAL A 51 -2.22 -4.62 -8.56
C VAL A 51 -2.07 -4.30 -7.08
N ALA A 52 -1.55 -3.11 -6.76
CA ALA A 52 -1.45 -2.61 -5.41
C ALA A 52 -2.59 -1.64 -5.12
N LEU A 53 -3.43 -1.98 -4.14
CA LEU A 53 -4.38 -1.06 -3.54
C LEU A 53 -3.71 -0.44 -2.30
N ILE A 54 -3.57 0.87 -2.31
CA ILE A 54 -2.84 1.64 -1.30
C ILE A 54 -3.83 2.58 -0.63
N TYR A 55 -4.00 2.44 0.67
CA TYR A 55 -5.02 3.16 1.43
C TYR A 55 -4.37 4.12 2.43
N ASP A 56 -4.88 5.34 2.51
CA ASP A 56 -4.88 6.05 3.78
C ASP A 56 -5.79 5.32 4.77
N PHE A 57 -5.72 5.64 6.05
CA PHE A 57 -6.51 4.93 7.06
C PHE A 57 -7.65 5.81 7.61
N ASP A 58 -7.30 6.92 8.26
CA ASP A 58 -8.25 7.82 8.90
C ASP A 58 -9.08 8.58 7.86
N GLY A 59 -10.41 8.57 7.99
CA GLY A 59 -11.33 9.13 7.00
C GLY A 59 -11.46 8.31 5.71
N THR A 60 -10.67 7.24 5.55
CA THR A 60 -10.65 6.38 4.36
C THR A 60 -11.19 4.98 4.65
N LEU A 61 -10.60 4.24 5.58
CA LEU A 61 -11.09 2.93 6.06
C LEU A 61 -11.83 3.04 7.39
N SER A 62 -11.53 4.09 8.17
CA SER A 62 -12.18 4.46 9.43
C SER A 62 -12.88 5.81 9.29
N PRO A 63 -14.05 6.03 9.92
CA PRO A 63 -14.80 7.30 9.82
C PRO A 63 -14.12 8.48 10.53
N GLY A 64 -13.25 8.21 11.52
CA GLY A 64 -12.53 9.22 12.32
C GLY A 64 -11.04 8.96 12.39
N ASN A 65 -10.34 9.79 13.17
CA ASN A 65 -8.94 9.56 13.47
C ASN A 65 -8.81 8.43 14.50
N MET A 66 -7.90 7.49 14.28
CA MET A 66 -7.78 6.30 15.15
C MET A 66 -7.55 6.62 16.61
N GLN A 67 -6.91 7.74 16.94
CA GLN A 67 -6.67 8.18 18.31
C GLN A 67 -7.96 8.50 19.07
N GLU A 68 -9.04 8.81 18.35
CA GLU A 68 -10.37 9.12 18.90
C GLU A 68 -11.12 7.88 19.39
N PHE A 69 -10.66 6.68 19.06
CA PHE A 69 -11.27 5.42 19.46
C PHE A 69 -10.52 4.78 20.65
N GLY A 70 -10.52 5.47 21.78
CA GLY A 70 -10.03 4.93 23.05
C GLY A 70 -8.83 5.65 23.65
N PHE A 71 -7.80 6.06 22.87
CA PHE A 71 -6.63 6.71 23.41
C PHE A 71 -6.95 8.08 24.03
N ILE A 72 -7.64 8.97 23.30
CA ILE A 72 -7.96 10.33 23.78
C ILE A 72 -8.86 10.28 25.02
N GLN A 73 -9.79 9.33 25.06
CA GLN A 73 -10.63 9.09 26.26
C GLN A 73 -9.79 8.58 27.44
N ALA A 74 -8.84 7.69 27.19
CA ALA A 74 -7.98 7.15 28.26
C ALA A 74 -7.12 8.21 28.93
N ILE A 75 -6.73 9.26 28.22
CA ILE A 75 -6.01 10.42 28.79
C ILE A 75 -6.94 11.50 29.36
N GLY A 76 -8.27 11.27 29.40
CA GLY A 76 -9.24 12.15 29.96
C GLY A 76 -9.55 13.43 29.17
N LYS A 77 -9.21 13.43 27.85
CA LYS A 77 -9.46 14.59 26.96
C LYS A 77 -10.62 14.32 26.00
N LYS A 78 -11.16 15.42 25.43
CA LYS A 78 -12.07 15.38 24.29
C LYS A 78 -11.27 15.46 22.98
N PRO A 79 -11.73 14.83 21.88
CA PRO A 79 -11.04 14.90 20.60
C PRO A 79 -10.74 16.32 20.13
N GLN A 80 -11.72 17.22 20.24
CA GLN A 80 -11.55 18.62 19.83
C GLN A 80 -10.44 19.34 20.61
N GLU A 81 -10.39 19.15 21.93
CA GLU A 81 -9.36 19.74 22.81
C GLU A 81 -7.97 19.21 22.45
N PHE A 82 -7.87 17.90 22.23
CA PHE A 82 -6.61 17.25 21.85
C PHE A 82 -6.06 17.77 20.51
N TRP A 83 -6.90 17.81 19.48
CA TRP A 83 -6.47 18.27 18.16
C TRP A 83 -6.17 19.77 18.13
N GLN A 84 -6.96 20.59 18.84
CA GLN A 84 -6.67 22.02 18.97
C GLN A 84 -5.31 22.26 19.64
N GLU A 85 -5.01 21.59 20.74
CA GLU A 85 -3.72 21.72 21.43
C GLU A 85 -2.56 21.26 20.54
N SER A 86 -2.74 20.16 19.79
CA SER A 86 -1.74 19.69 18.81
C SER A 86 -1.47 20.75 17.74
N ASP A 87 -2.51 21.38 17.20
CA ASP A 87 -2.39 22.44 16.20
C ASP A 87 -1.73 23.69 16.77
N GLU A 88 -2.04 24.06 18.03
CA GLU A 88 -1.41 25.19 18.73
C GLU A 88 0.09 24.96 18.95
N ILE A 89 0.51 23.72 19.29
CA ILE A 89 1.93 23.35 19.41
C ILE A 89 2.62 23.50 18.04
N ALA A 90 1.99 22.98 16.98
CA ALA A 90 2.54 23.05 15.64
C ALA A 90 2.70 24.51 15.17
N ALA A 91 1.64 25.31 15.30
CA ALA A 91 1.63 26.70 14.86
C ALA A 91 2.57 27.59 15.67
N GLY A 92 2.63 27.39 16.99
CA GLY A 92 3.46 28.23 17.89
C GLY A 92 4.97 28.01 17.72
N GLN A 93 5.38 26.88 17.11
CA GLN A 93 6.79 26.51 16.96
C GLN A 93 7.20 26.25 15.51
N ASP A 94 6.33 26.53 14.53
CA ASP A 94 6.53 26.19 13.11
C ASP A 94 6.96 24.71 12.95
N ALA A 95 6.24 23.81 13.63
CA ALA A 95 6.57 22.40 13.72
C ALA A 95 5.64 21.52 12.88
N SER A 96 6.07 20.28 12.60
CA SER A 96 5.24 19.26 11.92
C SER A 96 4.00 18.92 12.75
N ASN A 97 2.81 19.03 12.18
CA ASN A 97 1.55 18.62 12.81
C ASN A 97 1.60 17.16 13.25
N ILE A 98 2.28 16.30 12.48
CA ILE A 98 2.41 14.88 12.79
C ILE A 98 3.27 14.66 14.03
N LEU A 99 4.43 15.31 14.10
CA LEU A 99 5.30 15.24 15.30
C LEU A 99 4.65 15.90 16.51
N SER A 100 3.86 16.95 16.30
CA SER A 100 3.16 17.67 17.38
C SER A 100 2.11 16.77 18.03
N TYR A 101 1.26 16.07 17.25
CA TYR A 101 0.30 15.15 17.85
C TYR A 101 0.98 13.94 18.53
N MET A 102 2.05 13.41 17.94
CA MET A 102 2.80 12.30 18.54
C MET A 102 3.43 12.72 19.88
N LYS A 103 3.99 13.93 19.92
CA LYS A 103 4.50 14.52 21.16
C LYS A 103 3.41 14.68 22.19
N LEU A 104 2.27 15.26 21.80
CA LEU A 104 1.13 15.47 22.70
C LEU A 104 0.59 14.15 23.26
N MET A 105 0.47 13.10 22.41
CA MET A 105 0.11 11.77 22.88
C MET A 105 1.04 11.29 24.00
N PHE A 106 2.33 11.47 23.81
CA PHE A 106 3.35 11.06 24.77
C PHE A 106 3.26 11.85 26.07
N ASP A 107 3.17 13.18 25.98
CA ASP A 107 3.12 14.07 27.15
C ASP A 107 1.85 13.84 27.98
N GLU A 108 0.69 13.72 27.33
CA GLU A 108 -0.60 13.52 28.01
C GLU A 108 -0.73 12.13 28.63
N ALA A 109 -0.24 11.10 27.95
CA ALA A 109 -0.18 9.77 28.55
C ALA A 109 0.70 9.75 29.80
N ARG A 110 1.85 10.45 29.78
CA ARG A 110 2.74 10.58 30.94
C ARG A 110 2.08 11.32 32.09
N LYS A 111 1.35 12.42 31.81
CA LYS A 111 0.59 13.17 32.83
C LYS A 111 -0.50 12.30 33.44
N ALA A 112 -1.17 11.47 32.63
CA ALA A 112 -2.21 10.55 33.09
C ALA A 112 -1.65 9.28 33.76
N GLY A 113 -0.32 9.11 33.88
CA GLY A 113 0.30 7.90 34.42
C GLY A 113 0.15 6.66 33.56
N ILE A 114 -0.18 6.85 32.26
CA ILE A 114 -0.38 5.77 31.29
C ILE A 114 0.95 5.46 30.63
N LYS A 115 1.39 4.20 30.70
CA LYS A 115 2.54 3.70 29.99
C LYS A 115 2.12 3.31 28.57
N LEU A 116 2.73 3.93 27.59
CA LEU A 116 2.44 3.65 26.18
C LEU A 116 3.34 2.52 25.68
N ARG A 117 2.85 1.29 25.78
CA ARG A 117 3.50 0.10 25.19
C ARG A 117 2.88 -0.22 23.83
N ARG A 118 3.57 -1.01 23.04
CA ARG A 118 3.06 -1.45 21.72
C ARG A 118 1.71 -2.16 21.83
N GLU A 119 1.56 -2.98 22.87
CA GLU A 119 0.32 -3.71 23.14
C GLU A 119 -0.84 -2.79 23.54
N ASP A 120 -0.55 -1.68 24.23
CA ASP A 120 -1.58 -0.68 24.59
C ASP A 120 -2.09 0.02 23.34
N PHE A 121 -1.21 0.43 22.43
CA PHE A 121 -1.62 0.97 21.13
C PHE A 121 -2.46 -0.04 20.33
N LYS A 122 -2.06 -1.31 20.29
CA LYS A 122 -2.86 -2.36 19.61
C LYS A 122 -4.24 -2.53 20.25
N ARG A 123 -4.32 -2.44 21.59
CA ARG A 123 -5.61 -2.52 22.29
C ARG A 123 -6.52 -1.34 21.93
N PHE A 124 -5.99 -0.11 21.84
CA PHE A 124 -6.74 1.04 21.31
C PHE A 124 -7.13 0.81 19.86
N GLY A 125 -6.25 0.27 19.05
CA GLY A 125 -6.51 -0.08 17.66
C GLY A 125 -7.67 -1.07 17.48
N ALA A 126 -7.86 -1.99 18.43
CA ALA A 126 -8.96 -2.95 18.39
C ALA A 126 -10.35 -2.29 18.53
N SER A 127 -10.41 -1.08 19.08
CA SER A 127 -11.66 -0.30 19.25
C SER A 127 -11.98 0.59 18.04
N VAL A 128 -11.09 0.65 17.04
CA VAL A 128 -11.28 1.54 15.88
C VAL A 128 -12.46 1.06 15.04
N GLU A 129 -13.40 1.96 14.81
CA GLU A 129 -14.52 1.71 13.92
C GLU A 129 -14.08 1.75 12.45
N LEU A 130 -14.73 0.93 11.65
CA LEU A 130 -14.46 0.81 10.21
C LEU A 130 -15.73 1.18 9.43
N PHE A 131 -15.56 1.77 8.26
CA PHE A 131 -16.68 2.00 7.35
C PHE A 131 -17.34 0.70 6.89
N ASP A 132 -18.56 0.81 6.40
CA ASP A 132 -19.36 -0.32 5.94
C ASP A 132 -18.64 -1.13 4.86
N GLY A 133 -18.64 -2.45 5.03
CA GLY A 133 -18.04 -3.41 4.11
C GLY A 133 -16.52 -3.53 4.16
N VAL A 134 -15.80 -2.72 4.96
CA VAL A 134 -14.32 -2.74 5.01
C VAL A 134 -13.78 -4.09 5.43
N LYS A 135 -14.44 -4.79 6.37
CA LYS A 135 -13.96 -6.10 6.84
C LYS A 135 -13.98 -7.16 5.74
N GLU A 136 -14.98 -7.12 4.88
CA GLU A 136 -15.19 -8.07 3.77
C GLU A 136 -14.46 -7.65 2.49
N TRP A 137 -14.15 -6.38 2.36
CA TRP A 137 -13.56 -5.74 1.17
C TRP A 137 -12.34 -6.47 0.62
N PHE A 138 -11.41 -6.82 1.48
CA PHE A 138 -10.14 -7.43 1.07
C PHE A 138 -10.37 -8.80 0.43
N GLY A 139 -11.25 -9.61 1.03
CA GLY A 139 -11.67 -10.89 0.47
C GLY A 139 -12.34 -10.73 -0.90
N LEU A 140 -13.30 -9.81 -1.01
CA LEU A 140 -14.05 -9.54 -2.24
C LEU A 140 -13.11 -9.15 -3.40
N ILE A 141 -12.20 -8.22 -3.15
CA ILE A 141 -11.27 -7.72 -4.19
C ILE A 141 -10.20 -8.76 -4.53
N ASN A 142 -9.72 -9.52 -3.54
CA ASN A 142 -8.79 -10.62 -3.78
C ASN A 142 -9.40 -11.71 -4.66
N GLU A 143 -10.66 -12.09 -4.40
CA GLU A 143 -11.39 -13.06 -5.22
C GLU A 143 -11.65 -12.55 -6.62
N TYR A 144 -12.06 -11.27 -6.75
CA TYR A 144 -12.23 -10.65 -8.06
C TYR A 144 -10.92 -10.65 -8.85
N GLY A 145 -9.83 -10.19 -8.26
CA GLY A 145 -8.51 -10.20 -8.91
C GLY A 145 -8.08 -11.61 -9.33
N LYS A 146 -8.29 -12.61 -8.45
CA LYS A 146 -8.00 -14.02 -8.74
C LYS A 146 -8.79 -14.52 -9.94
N SER A 147 -10.09 -14.20 -10.04
CA SER A 147 -10.96 -14.59 -11.16
C SER A 147 -10.49 -13.97 -12.50
N ARG A 148 -9.84 -12.81 -12.45
CA ARG A 148 -9.27 -12.11 -13.62
C ARG A 148 -7.81 -12.50 -13.88
N GLY A 149 -7.22 -13.40 -13.10
CA GLY A 149 -5.80 -13.78 -13.23
C GLY A 149 -4.84 -12.68 -12.78
N VAL A 150 -5.28 -11.78 -11.92
CA VAL A 150 -4.52 -10.69 -11.31
C VAL A 150 -4.19 -11.04 -9.86
N LYS A 151 -2.99 -10.69 -9.39
CA LYS A 151 -2.65 -10.73 -7.97
C LYS A 151 -2.92 -9.37 -7.34
N VAL A 152 -3.79 -9.31 -6.36
CA VAL A 152 -4.03 -8.10 -5.58
C VAL A 152 -3.14 -8.09 -4.34
N GLU A 153 -2.61 -6.93 -3.97
CA GLU A 153 -1.88 -6.69 -2.74
C GLU A 153 -2.37 -5.39 -2.10
N HIS A 154 -2.57 -5.41 -0.78
CA HIS A 154 -3.08 -4.28 -0.03
C HIS A 154 -1.98 -3.66 0.83
N TYR A 155 -1.95 -2.33 0.89
CA TYR A 155 -0.96 -1.54 1.62
C TYR A 155 -1.61 -0.38 2.35
N ILE A 156 -1.12 -0.07 3.53
CA ILE A 156 -1.43 1.19 4.21
C ILE A 156 -0.33 2.22 3.95
N ASN A 157 -0.75 3.47 3.77
CA ASN A 157 0.11 4.64 3.68
C ASN A 157 -0.55 5.80 4.45
N SER A 158 -0.40 5.82 5.78
CA SER A 158 -1.17 6.65 6.71
C SER A 158 -0.27 7.56 7.54
N SER A 159 -0.84 8.70 7.94
CA SER A 159 -0.26 9.58 8.96
C SER A 159 -0.65 9.20 10.40
N GLY A 160 -1.49 8.18 10.57
CA GLY A 160 -1.81 7.59 11.86
C GLY A 160 -0.71 6.63 12.36
N LEU A 161 -0.96 5.92 13.46
CA LEU A 161 0.01 5.05 14.12
C LEU A 161 -0.07 3.61 13.61
N ALA A 162 1.07 3.07 13.19
CA ALA A 162 1.20 1.69 12.72
C ALA A 162 0.74 0.69 13.80
N GLU A 163 1.11 0.93 15.05
CA GLU A 163 0.77 0.07 16.17
C GLU A 163 -0.75 -0.01 16.39
N MET A 164 -1.47 1.10 16.21
CA MET A 164 -2.93 1.10 16.32
C MET A 164 -3.55 0.35 15.14
N ILE A 165 -3.06 0.58 13.91
CA ILE A 165 -3.53 -0.14 12.71
C ILE A 165 -3.27 -1.64 12.85
N GLU A 166 -2.11 -2.05 13.41
CA GLU A 166 -1.77 -3.44 13.71
C GLU A 166 -2.73 -4.10 14.71
N GLY A 167 -3.42 -3.31 15.54
CA GLY A 167 -4.45 -3.77 16.48
C GLY A 167 -5.83 -3.96 15.87
N THR A 168 -6.09 -3.44 14.67
CA THR A 168 -7.40 -3.52 14.04
C THR A 168 -7.72 -4.92 13.52
N ALA A 169 -9.02 -5.21 13.35
CA ALA A 169 -9.49 -6.49 12.81
C ALA A 169 -9.00 -6.79 11.39
N ILE A 170 -8.56 -5.77 10.64
CA ILE A 170 -8.13 -5.87 9.24
C ILE A 170 -6.60 -5.86 9.07
N ALA A 171 -5.83 -5.77 10.15
CA ALA A 171 -4.37 -5.64 10.11
C ALA A 171 -3.66 -6.70 9.24
N LYS A 172 -4.15 -7.95 9.30
CA LYS A 172 -3.60 -9.11 8.56
C LYS A 172 -3.78 -9.04 7.04
N GLU A 173 -4.67 -8.19 6.55
CA GLU A 173 -4.96 -8.04 5.13
C GLU A 173 -3.86 -7.23 4.40
N PHE A 174 -3.06 -6.47 5.15
CA PHE A 174 -2.04 -5.62 4.57
C PHE A 174 -0.70 -6.33 4.42
N LYS A 175 -0.17 -6.29 3.22
CA LYS A 175 1.19 -6.75 2.94
C LYS A 175 2.24 -5.92 3.68
N ARG A 176 1.99 -4.62 3.82
CA ARG A 176 2.79 -3.70 4.62
C ARG A 176 1.95 -2.51 5.06
N ILE A 177 2.14 -2.12 6.32
CA ILE A 177 1.64 -0.87 6.90
C ILE A 177 2.81 0.10 6.90
N PHE A 178 2.69 1.20 6.14
CA PHE A 178 3.55 2.37 6.19
C PHE A 178 2.80 3.46 6.92
N ALA A 179 3.19 3.73 8.16
CA ALA A 179 2.53 4.69 9.03
C ALA A 179 3.53 5.23 10.05
N CYS A 180 3.13 6.23 10.84
CA CYS A 180 3.92 6.71 11.97
C CYS A 180 4.12 5.59 12.99
N SER A 181 5.23 5.61 13.70
CA SER A 181 5.51 4.62 14.74
C SER A 181 6.45 5.19 15.79
N PHE A 182 6.51 4.55 16.97
CA PHE A 182 7.44 4.91 18.03
C PHE A 182 8.67 3.97 18.06
N ILE A 183 9.77 4.50 18.59
CA ILE A 183 10.88 3.72 19.14
C ILE A 183 10.52 3.41 20.58
N TYR A 184 10.84 2.21 21.03
CA TYR A 184 10.54 1.71 22.37
C TYR A 184 11.83 1.52 23.15
N ASN A 185 11.80 1.89 24.44
CA ASN A 185 12.88 1.67 25.38
C ASN A 185 12.99 0.16 25.78
N LYS A 186 13.92 -0.15 26.69
CA LYS A 186 14.17 -1.53 27.18
C LYS A 186 12.96 -2.14 27.90
N ASP A 187 12.10 -1.30 28.48
CA ASP A 187 10.91 -1.71 29.22
C ASP A 187 9.69 -1.84 28.28
N GLY A 188 9.90 -1.64 26.98
CA GLY A 188 8.85 -1.70 25.95
C GLY A 188 7.93 -0.49 25.93
N GLU A 189 8.33 0.62 26.57
CA GLU A 189 7.55 1.87 26.59
C GLU A 189 8.00 2.77 25.44
N ALA A 190 7.05 3.43 24.79
CA ALA A 190 7.32 4.39 23.71
C ALA A 190 8.19 5.54 24.25
N GLU A 191 9.25 5.85 23.54
CA GLU A 191 10.25 6.83 23.96
C GLU A 191 10.38 7.99 22.97
N TRP A 192 10.34 7.68 21.66
CA TRP A 192 10.57 8.68 20.63
C TRP A 192 9.83 8.32 19.33
N PRO A 193 9.38 9.32 18.52
CA PRO A 193 8.89 9.06 17.18
C PRO A 193 9.94 8.37 16.32
N GLY A 194 9.69 7.13 15.89
CA GLY A 194 10.61 6.37 15.05
C GLY A 194 10.39 6.58 13.56
N VAL A 195 9.13 6.84 13.19
CA VAL A 195 8.71 7.18 11.82
C VAL A 195 7.63 8.24 11.91
N ALA A 196 7.81 9.34 11.18
CA ALA A 196 6.77 10.34 10.94
C ALA A 196 6.41 10.32 9.45
N VAL A 197 5.12 10.24 9.16
CA VAL A 197 4.58 10.17 7.80
C VAL A 197 3.59 11.29 7.60
N ASP A 198 3.99 12.30 6.85
CA ASP A 198 3.19 13.46 6.52
C ASP A 198 3.11 13.69 5.00
N TYR A 199 2.17 14.46 4.54
CA TYR A 199 1.98 14.96 3.18
C TYR A 199 2.92 14.36 2.10
N THR A 200 4.03 15.05 1.81
CA THR A 200 5.00 14.61 0.78
C THR A 200 5.81 13.40 1.22
N ALA A 201 6.03 13.19 2.52
CA ALA A 201 6.70 12.00 3.03
C ALA A 201 5.91 10.71 2.71
N LYS A 202 4.57 10.77 2.58
CA LYS A 202 3.76 9.66 2.08
C LYS A 202 4.23 9.17 0.70
N THR A 203 4.73 10.04 -0.16
CA THR A 203 5.07 9.69 -1.55
C THR A 203 6.24 8.71 -1.65
N GLN A 204 7.19 8.72 -0.71
CA GLN A 204 8.30 7.79 -0.68
C GLN A 204 7.85 6.32 -0.67
N PHE A 205 6.72 6.03 -0.02
CA PHE A 205 6.21 4.67 0.10
C PHE A 205 5.62 4.15 -1.21
N LEU A 206 5.14 5.02 -2.09
CA LEU A 206 4.75 4.64 -3.46
C LEU A 206 5.95 4.08 -4.23
N PHE A 207 7.12 4.74 -4.13
CA PHE A 207 8.34 4.26 -4.76
C PHE A 207 8.87 2.98 -4.10
N LYS A 208 8.71 2.83 -2.78
CA LYS A 208 9.03 1.58 -2.08
C LYS A 208 8.14 0.42 -2.56
N ILE A 209 6.83 0.62 -2.67
CA ILE A 209 5.89 -0.37 -3.21
C ILE A 209 6.23 -0.69 -4.67
N ASN A 210 6.50 0.33 -5.49
CA ASN A 210 6.89 0.18 -6.89
C ASN A 210 8.08 -0.78 -7.06
N LYS A 211 9.10 -0.65 -6.23
CA LYS A 211 10.32 -1.47 -6.25
C LYS A 211 10.24 -2.75 -5.41
N GLY A 212 9.17 -2.93 -4.60
CA GLY A 212 9.01 -4.08 -3.72
C GLY A 212 9.86 -4.02 -2.45
N ILE A 213 10.22 -2.82 -2.00
CA ILE A 213 11.03 -2.58 -0.80
C ILE A 213 10.10 -2.31 0.38
N LEU A 214 9.99 -3.26 1.30
CA LEU A 214 9.04 -3.17 2.41
C LEU A 214 9.64 -2.59 3.70
N SER A 215 10.96 -2.42 3.78
CA SER A 215 11.62 -1.81 4.93
C SER A 215 11.57 -0.28 4.85
N VAL A 216 11.17 0.39 5.94
CA VAL A 216 11.18 1.87 6.02
C VAL A 216 12.59 2.44 5.97
N ARG A 217 13.58 1.74 6.54
CA ARG A 217 14.98 2.20 6.64
C ARG A 217 15.83 1.94 5.41
N ASP A 218 15.37 1.09 4.48
CA ASP A 218 16.16 0.72 3.29
C ASP A 218 16.01 1.78 2.18
N ASN A 219 16.66 2.91 2.38
CA ASN A 219 16.63 4.03 1.43
C ASN A 219 17.65 3.86 0.30
N LYS A 220 18.74 3.10 0.52
CA LYS A 220 19.73 2.83 -0.52
C LYS A 220 19.10 2.12 -1.72
N LYS A 221 18.38 1.04 -1.48
CA LYS A 221 17.69 0.27 -2.55
C LYS A 221 16.62 1.08 -3.28
N VAL A 222 15.95 2.03 -2.59
CA VAL A 222 14.95 2.89 -3.25
C VAL A 222 15.60 3.75 -4.33
N ASN A 223 16.84 4.21 -4.10
CA ASN A 223 17.57 5.08 -5.03
C ASN A 223 18.30 4.31 -6.14
N GLU A 224 18.46 2.98 -6.03
CA GLU A 224 19.04 2.18 -7.10
C GLU A 224 18.21 2.26 -8.38
N SER A 225 18.88 2.41 -9.53
CA SER A 225 18.20 2.39 -10.83
C SER A 225 17.62 1.01 -11.10
N GLN A 226 16.38 0.97 -11.58
CA GLN A 226 15.69 -0.26 -11.92
C GLN A 226 14.86 -0.05 -13.18
N ALA A 227 15.07 -0.88 -14.19
CA ALA A 227 14.29 -0.85 -15.42
C ALA A 227 12.79 -1.04 -15.13
N GLU A 228 11.92 -0.38 -15.90
CA GLU A 228 10.46 -0.42 -15.70
C GLU A 228 9.91 -1.85 -15.66
N ASP A 229 10.39 -2.71 -16.56
CA ASP A 229 9.98 -4.12 -16.65
C ASP A 229 10.36 -4.97 -15.43
N ASN A 230 11.28 -4.49 -14.60
CA ASN A 230 11.73 -5.18 -13.39
C ASN A 230 11.06 -4.65 -12.13
N LYS A 231 10.32 -3.56 -12.21
CA LYS A 231 9.56 -3.02 -11.08
C LYS A 231 8.49 -4.00 -10.64
N ARG A 232 8.40 -4.19 -9.32
CA ARG A 232 7.47 -5.16 -8.74
C ARG A 232 6.01 -4.79 -9.00
N VAL A 233 5.67 -3.53 -8.74
CA VAL A 233 4.35 -2.95 -8.99
C VAL A 233 4.54 -1.67 -9.78
N PRO A 234 4.41 -1.69 -11.11
CA PRO A 234 4.45 -0.48 -11.92
C PRO A 234 3.37 0.52 -11.48
N PHE A 235 3.64 1.83 -11.55
CA PHE A 235 2.65 2.85 -11.17
C PHE A 235 1.29 2.68 -11.86
N PRO A 236 1.18 2.31 -13.16
CA PRO A 236 -0.10 2.03 -13.80
C PRO A 236 -0.92 0.92 -13.12
N HIS A 237 -0.29 0.10 -12.28
CA HIS A 237 -0.93 -0.96 -11.51
C HIS A 237 -1.26 -0.55 -10.06
N MET A 238 -1.15 0.73 -9.73
CA MET A 238 -1.49 1.25 -8.40
C MET A 238 -2.87 1.89 -8.39
N ILE A 239 -3.61 1.65 -7.30
CA ILE A 239 -4.86 2.32 -6.97
C ILE A 239 -4.68 2.94 -5.59
N TYR A 240 -4.71 4.26 -5.50
CA TYR A 240 -4.52 5.00 -4.26
C TYR A 240 -5.85 5.53 -3.73
N PHE A 241 -6.14 5.27 -2.47
CA PHE A 241 -7.33 5.74 -1.76
C PHE A 241 -6.94 6.73 -0.67
N GLY A 242 -7.69 7.81 -0.54
CA GLY A 242 -7.54 8.76 0.55
C GLY A 242 -8.65 9.78 0.54
N ASP A 243 -9.02 10.30 1.72
CA ASP A 243 -10.12 11.25 1.89
C ASP A 243 -9.67 12.71 1.84
N GLY A 244 -8.44 12.97 2.30
CA GLY A 244 -7.98 14.30 2.69
C GLY A 244 -7.01 14.97 1.73
N GLU A 245 -6.61 16.17 2.17
CA GLU A 245 -5.60 16.99 1.48
C GLU A 245 -4.18 16.44 1.72
N THR A 246 -3.96 15.73 2.81
CA THR A 246 -2.67 15.07 3.12
C THR A 246 -2.25 14.05 2.06
N ASP A 247 -3.22 13.48 1.34
CA ASP A 247 -2.98 12.49 0.30
C ASP A 247 -2.81 13.08 -1.10
N VAL A 248 -3.03 14.38 -1.27
CA VAL A 248 -2.97 15.04 -2.59
C VAL A 248 -1.66 14.77 -3.32
N PRO A 249 -0.46 14.83 -2.68
CA PRO A 249 0.79 14.49 -3.36
C PRO A 249 0.80 13.06 -3.90
N CYS A 250 0.34 12.08 -3.11
CA CYS A 250 0.26 10.69 -3.52
C CYS A 250 -0.73 10.47 -4.66
N LYS A 251 -1.94 11.03 -4.51
CA LYS A 251 -3.00 10.96 -5.54
C LYS A 251 -2.51 11.51 -6.88
N LYS A 252 -1.84 12.67 -6.85
CA LYS A 252 -1.28 13.32 -8.05
C LYS A 252 -0.18 12.48 -8.69
N ILE A 253 0.77 11.98 -7.91
CA ILE A 253 1.86 11.13 -8.41
C ILE A 253 1.32 9.86 -9.05
N VAL A 254 0.43 9.13 -8.37
CA VAL A 254 -0.14 7.90 -8.92
C VAL A 254 -0.86 8.18 -10.24
N LYS A 255 -1.71 9.23 -10.30
CA LYS A 255 -2.40 9.63 -11.53
C LYS A 255 -1.42 10.03 -12.64
N MET A 256 -0.41 10.83 -12.33
CA MET A 256 0.58 11.33 -13.29
C MET A 256 1.40 10.21 -13.93
N PHE A 257 1.70 9.16 -13.18
CA PHE A 257 2.42 7.98 -13.68
C PHE A 257 1.49 6.87 -14.22
N GLY A 258 0.24 7.20 -14.56
CA GLY A 258 -0.70 6.29 -15.24
C GLY A 258 -1.47 5.33 -14.34
N GLY A 259 -1.32 5.43 -13.02
CA GLY A 259 -2.14 4.73 -12.04
C GLY A 259 -3.50 5.41 -11.84
N ASN A 260 -4.25 4.94 -10.84
CA ASN A 260 -5.57 5.49 -10.54
C ASN A 260 -5.63 5.96 -9.09
N SER A 261 -6.25 7.11 -8.86
CA SER A 261 -6.47 7.65 -7.53
C SER A 261 -7.96 7.92 -7.30
N ILE A 262 -8.42 7.56 -6.11
CA ILE A 262 -9.81 7.66 -5.67
C ILE A 262 -9.85 8.55 -4.42
N ALA A 263 -10.60 9.64 -4.47
CA ALA A 263 -10.94 10.38 -3.27
C ALA A 263 -12.19 9.75 -2.65
N VAL A 264 -12.01 9.17 -1.48
CA VAL A 264 -13.09 8.60 -0.68
C VAL A 264 -13.67 9.70 0.22
N TYR A 265 -14.95 9.68 0.47
CA TYR A 265 -15.58 10.64 1.36
C TYR A 265 -16.71 10.01 2.21
N ASN A 266 -16.84 10.45 3.46
CA ASN A 266 -18.02 10.15 4.26
C ASN A 266 -19.22 10.94 3.69
N PRO A 267 -20.29 10.29 3.19
CA PRO A 267 -21.43 10.95 2.56
C PRO A 267 -22.24 11.80 3.56
N GLU A 268 -22.18 11.50 4.84
CA GLU A 268 -22.90 12.22 5.89
C GLU A 268 -22.27 13.58 6.21
N ILE A 269 -20.98 13.76 5.89
CA ILE A 269 -20.23 14.98 6.19
C ILE A 269 -20.12 15.85 4.93
N LYS A 270 -21.01 16.86 4.82
CA LYS A 270 -21.06 17.78 3.67
C LYS A 270 -19.70 18.40 3.31
N LYS A 271 -18.87 18.74 4.31
CA LYS A 271 -17.51 19.25 4.11
C LYS A 271 -16.63 18.26 3.35
N LYS A 272 -16.66 16.97 3.71
CA LYS A 272 -15.88 15.91 3.05
C LYS A 272 -16.34 15.68 1.61
N VAL A 273 -17.65 15.68 1.35
CA VAL A 273 -18.22 15.62 0.00
C VAL A 273 -17.70 16.77 -0.88
N ASN A 274 -17.69 18.00 -0.34
CA ASN A 274 -17.22 19.17 -1.07
C ASN A 274 -15.71 19.11 -1.37
N VAL A 275 -14.89 18.61 -0.44
CA VAL A 275 -13.45 18.39 -0.65
C VAL A 275 -13.24 17.39 -1.77
N ALA A 276 -13.90 16.25 -1.77
CA ALA A 276 -13.79 15.24 -2.83
C ALA A 276 -14.18 15.82 -4.20
N LYS A 277 -15.30 16.55 -4.29
CA LYS A 277 -15.74 17.23 -5.52
C LYS A 277 -14.71 18.27 -5.99
N LYS A 278 -14.09 19.02 -5.07
CA LYS A 278 -13.02 19.99 -5.39
C LYS A 278 -11.81 19.28 -5.98
N LEU A 279 -11.35 18.16 -5.38
CA LEU A 279 -10.23 17.39 -5.88
C LEU A 279 -10.48 16.83 -7.30
N LEU A 280 -11.70 16.38 -7.59
CA LEU A 280 -12.07 15.91 -8.93
C LEU A 280 -12.05 17.07 -9.96
N ARG A 281 -12.67 18.21 -9.63
CA ARG A 281 -12.67 19.40 -10.52
C ARG A 281 -11.26 19.95 -10.79
N GLN A 282 -10.36 19.83 -9.81
CA GLN A 282 -8.96 20.22 -9.94
C GLN A 282 -8.09 19.14 -10.60
N GLU A 283 -8.72 18.08 -11.12
CA GLU A 283 -8.04 16.95 -11.75
C GLU A 283 -6.98 16.27 -10.92
N ARG A 284 -7.06 16.39 -9.58
CA ARG A 284 -6.10 15.78 -8.64
C ARG A 284 -6.35 14.30 -8.41
N VAL A 285 -7.55 13.82 -8.77
CA VAL A 285 -7.95 12.41 -8.66
C VAL A 285 -8.61 11.94 -9.94
N ASN A 286 -8.71 10.62 -10.15
CA ASN A 286 -9.45 10.04 -11.27
C ASN A 286 -10.93 9.86 -10.92
N PHE A 287 -11.23 9.49 -9.67
CA PHE A 287 -12.58 9.16 -9.22
C PHE A 287 -12.83 9.72 -7.81
N ILE A 288 -14.13 9.90 -7.52
CA ILE A 288 -14.63 10.12 -6.15
C ILE A 288 -15.69 9.07 -5.84
N THR A 289 -15.64 8.52 -4.63
CA THR A 289 -16.61 7.51 -4.17
C THR A 289 -16.99 7.75 -2.72
N PRO A 290 -18.24 7.42 -2.31
CA PRO A 290 -18.55 7.29 -0.89
C PRO A 290 -17.62 6.26 -0.22
N ALA A 291 -17.42 6.41 1.09
CA ALA A 291 -16.70 5.46 1.94
C ALA A 291 -17.57 4.22 2.25
N ASP A 292 -18.01 3.56 1.19
CA ASP A 292 -18.79 2.33 1.19
C ASP A 292 -18.00 1.27 0.42
N TYR A 293 -17.64 0.19 1.12
CA TYR A 293 -16.80 -0.90 0.63
C TYR A 293 -17.58 -2.19 0.39
N THR A 294 -18.92 -2.12 0.40
CA THR A 294 -19.78 -3.26 0.11
C THR A 294 -19.67 -3.68 -1.35
N LYS A 295 -20.08 -4.92 -1.65
CA LYS A 295 -19.96 -5.52 -2.98
C LYS A 295 -20.70 -4.76 -4.08
N GLU A 296 -21.78 -4.08 -3.75
CA GLU A 296 -22.61 -3.35 -4.73
C GLU A 296 -22.25 -1.86 -4.80
N SER A 297 -21.32 -1.41 -3.97
CA SER A 297 -20.94 -0.02 -3.87
C SER A 297 -20.28 0.51 -5.15
N ARG A 298 -20.36 1.83 -5.34
CA ARG A 298 -19.61 2.52 -6.39
C ARG A 298 -18.10 2.28 -6.28
N THR A 299 -17.58 2.19 -5.06
CA THR A 299 -16.17 1.92 -4.80
C THR A 299 -15.76 0.57 -5.37
N TYR A 300 -16.57 -0.47 -5.11
CA TYR A 300 -16.34 -1.80 -5.66
C TYR A 300 -16.36 -1.81 -7.19
N GLN A 301 -17.38 -1.20 -7.81
CA GLN A 301 -17.52 -1.15 -9.27
C GLN A 301 -16.34 -0.44 -9.94
N VAL A 302 -15.89 0.69 -9.38
CA VAL A 302 -14.74 1.44 -9.90
C VAL A 302 -13.46 0.61 -9.81
N VAL A 303 -13.21 -0.05 -8.67
CA VAL A 303 -11.99 -0.85 -8.47
C VAL A 303 -11.98 -2.08 -9.38
N CYS A 304 -13.08 -2.78 -9.52
CA CYS A 304 -13.19 -3.91 -10.44
C CYS A 304 -12.90 -3.49 -11.89
N SER A 305 -13.47 -2.38 -12.33
CA SER A 305 -13.23 -1.83 -13.68
C SER A 305 -11.77 -1.44 -13.91
N ILE A 306 -11.09 -0.90 -12.88
CA ILE A 306 -9.65 -0.59 -12.95
C ILE A 306 -8.83 -1.88 -13.04
N ILE A 307 -9.15 -2.91 -12.27
CA ILE A 307 -8.48 -4.22 -12.33
C ILE A 307 -8.62 -4.84 -13.73
N ASP A 308 -9.82 -4.78 -14.33
CA ASP A 308 -10.07 -5.26 -15.69
C ASP A 308 -9.23 -4.49 -16.72
N LYS A 309 -9.19 -3.16 -16.63
CA LYS A 309 -8.36 -2.31 -17.48
C LYS A 309 -6.87 -2.67 -17.37
N ILE A 310 -6.36 -2.86 -16.15
CA ILE A 310 -4.97 -3.26 -15.92
C ILE A 310 -4.69 -4.62 -16.56
N LYS A 311 -5.61 -5.58 -16.40
CA LYS A 311 -5.49 -6.91 -16.99
C LYS A 311 -5.46 -6.86 -18.52
N ILE A 312 -6.36 -6.11 -19.13
CA ILE A 312 -6.42 -5.94 -20.59
C ILE A 312 -5.10 -5.31 -21.10
N ASN A 313 -4.63 -4.23 -20.47
CA ASN A 313 -3.38 -3.58 -20.86
C ASN A 313 -2.16 -4.52 -20.70
N PHE A 314 -2.14 -5.31 -19.65
CA PHE A 314 -1.10 -6.32 -19.43
C PHE A 314 -1.11 -7.39 -20.54
N ASP A 315 -2.28 -7.88 -20.93
CA ASP A 315 -2.42 -8.88 -21.98
C ASP A 315 -2.02 -8.31 -23.34
N LEU A 316 -2.44 -7.09 -23.67
CA LEU A 316 -2.05 -6.41 -24.90
C LEU A 316 -0.53 -6.22 -24.98
N ALA A 317 0.10 -5.74 -23.89
CA ALA A 317 1.56 -5.61 -23.84
C ALA A 317 2.27 -6.96 -23.99
N ARG A 318 1.67 -8.05 -23.53
CA ARG A 318 2.17 -9.41 -23.71
C ARG A 318 2.09 -9.84 -25.19
N LEU A 319 0.93 -9.63 -25.82
CA LEU A 319 0.72 -9.98 -27.24
C LEU A 319 1.66 -9.19 -28.14
N ALA A 320 1.89 -7.91 -27.86
CA ALA A 320 2.82 -7.09 -28.66
C ALA A 320 4.28 -7.57 -28.58
N ARG A 321 4.66 -8.30 -27.52
CA ARG A 321 6.01 -8.85 -27.33
C ARG A 321 6.18 -10.30 -27.84
N SER A 322 5.08 -10.97 -28.17
CA SER A 322 5.07 -12.35 -28.67
C SER A 322 5.19 -12.37 -30.19
N LYS A 323 6.34 -11.86 -30.72
CA LYS A 323 6.72 -12.02 -32.12
C LYS A 323 7.63 -13.21 -32.30
#